data_4bfa5b14f2167946ce20a549d0751a9f
#
_entry.id   4bfa5b14f2167946ce20a549d0751a9f
#
_cell.length_a   1.000
_cell.length_b   1.000
_cell.length_c   1.000
_cell.angle_alpha   90.00
_cell.angle_beta   90.00
_cell.angle_gamma   90.00
#
_symmetry.space_group_name_H-M   'P 1'
#
loop_
_entity.id
_entity.type
_entity.pdbx_description
1 polymer ?
#
loop_
_entity_poly.entity_id
_entity_poly.type
_entity_poly.pdbx_seq_one_letter_code
_entity_poly.pdbx_strand_id
1 'polypeptide(L)'
;MNVLVTAADSALGAMLCQHLSKGHGVAPVGRGAAANIDGYQCVDLAEPERVAHALQGMDVVVHALPSAARLADVDSEQELLDWVSRATYVLMTTACAAGVQRIVLLSSLDLMRSYDERFIVTAEWQPRPLANAESLAPHMAELIGREVARTGKVEVVALRLGNMDVEVSAGEVAEAVERALSEPLSASYHWQVQHVASSGRFAH
;
A
#
# COMPACT_ATOMS: atom_id res chain seq x y z
N MET A 1 -15.64 1.68 -10.17
CA MET A 1 -15.43 1.99 -8.74
C MET A 1 -14.72 3.31 -8.62
N ASN A 2 -14.85 4.00 -7.49
CA ASN A 2 -14.06 5.17 -7.15
C ASN A 2 -12.90 4.72 -6.28
N VAL A 3 -11.66 4.96 -6.74
CA VAL A 3 -10.43 4.46 -6.13
C VAL A 3 -9.55 5.62 -5.69
N LEU A 4 -9.29 5.73 -4.39
CA LEU A 4 -8.26 6.65 -3.89
C LEU A 4 -6.90 5.98 -4.00
N VAL A 5 -5.92 6.66 -4.61
CA VAL A 5 -4.53 6.18 -4.73
C VAL A 5 -3.61 7.12 -3.96
N THR A 6 -2.94 6.60 -2.93
CA THR A 6 -1.97 7.40 -2.16
C THR A 6 -0.58 7.38 -2.77
N ALA A 7 0.31 8.27 -2.32
CA ALA A 7 1.64 8.48 -2.88
C ALA A 7 1.62 8.62 -4.43
N ALA A 8 0.57 9.24 -4.96
CA ALA A 8 0.41 9.46 -6.40
C ALA A 8 1.54 10.32 -7.00
N ASP A 9 2.22 11.11 -6.18
CA ASP A 9 3.44 11.84 -6.51
C ASP A 9 4.69 10.94 -6.64
N SER A 10 4.59 9.63 -6.36
CA SER A 10 5.65 8.65 -6.61
C SER A 10 5.57 8.05 -8.01
N ALA A 11 6.67 7.47 -8.52
CA ALA A 11 6.66 6.79 -9.82
C ALA A 11 5.64 5.63 -9.85
N LEU A 12 5.58 4.84 -8.77
CA LEU A 12 4.64 3.74 -8.63
C LEU A 12 3.20 4.25 -8.55
N GLY A 13 2.93 5.25 -7.69
CA GLY A 13 1.59 5.83 -7.56
C GLY A 13 1.10 6.48 -8.84
N ALA A 14 1.96 7.22 -9.55
CA ALA A 14 1.63 7.83 -10.85
C ALA A 14 1.28 6.77 -11.90
N MET A 15 2.06 5.70 -11.98
CA MET A 15 1.82 4.57 -12.87
C MET A 15 0.48 3.89 -12.57
N LEU A 16 0.18 3.66 -11.29
CA LEU A 16 -1.09 3.07 -10.87
C LEU A 16 -2.28 3.98 -11.19
N CYS A 17 -2.17 5.29 -10.95
CA CYS A 17 -3.20 6.25 -11.34
C CYS A 17 -3.48 6.19 -12.84
N GLN A 18 -2.43 6.17 -13.68
CA GLN A 18 -2.57 6.07 -15.13
C GLN A 18 -3.20 4.73 -15.57
N HIS A 19 -2.85 3.63 -14.91
CA HIS A 19 -3.41 2.32 -15.24
C HIS A 19 -4.89 2.24 -14.85
N LEU A 20 -5.21 2.55 -13.60
CA LEU A 20 -6.54 2.42 -13.02
C LEU A 20 -7.55 3.40 -13.63
N SER A 21 -7.13 4.57 -14.10
CA SER A 21 -8.02 5.55 -14.74
C SER A 21 -8.65 5.05 -16.05
N LYS A 22 -8.18 3.95 -16.61
CA LYS A 22 -8.78 3.31 -17.81
C LYS A 22 -10.12 2.63 -17.50
N GLY A 23 -10.34 2.21 -16.25
CA GLY A 23 -11.54 1.46 -15.84
C GLY A 23 -12.26 2.01 -14.60
N HIS A 24 -11.66 2.97 -13.89
CA HIS A 24 -12.13 3.46 -12.60
C HIS A 24 -12.10 4.98 -12.51
N GLY A 25 -12.91 5.55 -11.62
CA GLY A 25 -12.75 6.93 -11.17
C GLY A 25 -11.59 6.99 -10.17
N VAL A 26 -10.48 7.65 -10.52
CA VAL A 26 -9.29 7.71 -9.67
C VAL A 26 -9.19 9.06 -8.98
N ALA A 27 -8.99 9.04 -7.66
CA ALA A 27 -8.65 10.21 -6.85
C ALA A 27 -7.18 10.11 -6.40
N PRO A 28 -6.25 10.75 -7.12
CA PRO A 28 -4.82 10.69 -6.78
C PRO A 28 -4.51 11.65 -5.64
N VAL A 29 -3.88 11.13 -4.57
CA VAL A 29 -3.42 11.94 -3.44
C VAL A 29 -1.94 11.68 -3.14
N GLY A 30 -1.24 12.69 -2.69
CA GLY A 30 0.16 12.58 -2.28
C GLY A 30 0.57 13.75 -1.40
N ARG A 31 1.81 13.72 -0.92
CA ARG A 31 2.35 14.75 -0.02
C ARG A 31 3.07 15.88 -0.77
N GLY A 32 3.59 15.59 -1.95
CA GLY A 32 4.33 16.56 -2.77
C GLY A 32 3.45 17.68 -3.32
N ALA A 33 4.07 18.83 -3.59
CA ALA A 33 3.36 20.05 -3.95
C ALA A 33 2.66 20.02 -5.33
N ALA A 34 3.08 19.19 -6.27
CA ALA A 34 2.42 19.00 -7.56
C ALA A 34 2.90 17.72 -8.23
N ALA A 35 1.98 16.88 -8.61
CA ALA A 35 2.19 15.84 -9.60
C ALA A 35 1.46 16.28 -10.89
N ASN A 36 2.06 16.05 -12.07
CA ASN A 36 1.37 16.23 -13.37
C ASN A 36 0.36 15.08 -13.58
N ILE A 37 -0.58 14.96 -12.64
CA ILE A 37 -1.63 13.95 -12.64
C ILE A 37 -2.94 14.68 -12.51
N ASP A 38 -3.86 14.40 -13.42
CA ASP A 38 -5.17 15.03 -13.43
C ASP A 38 -5.94 14.71 -12.13
N GLY A 39 -6.52 15.75 -11.53
CA GLY A 39 -7.25 15.60 -10.26
C GLY A 39 -6.38 15.39 -9.00
N TYR A 40 -5.05 15.53 -9.10
CA TYR A 40 -4.16 15.37 -7.95
C TYR A 40 -4.47 16.33 -6.81
N GLN A 41 -4.47 15.81 -5.59
CA GLN A 41 -4.63 16.59 -4.37
C GLN A 41 -3.44 16.38 -3.43
N CYS A 42 -2.91 17.49 -2.89
CA CYS A 42 -1.90 17.45 -1.84
C CYS A 42 -2.60 17.20 -0.49
N VAL A 43 -2.45 16.00 0.05
CA VAL A 43 -3.09 15.56 1.30
C VAL A 43 -2.04 14.98 2.24
N ASP A 44 -1.91 15.57 3.43
CA ASP A 44 -1.18 14.92 4.52
C ASP A 44 -2.06 13.84 5.14
N LEU A 45 -1.66 12.57 4.93
CA LEU A 45 -2.40 11.42 5.44
C LEU A 45 -2.37 11.32 6.99
N ALA A 46 -1.54 12.09 7.66
CA ALA A 46 -1.51 12.18 9.12
C ALA A 46 -2.59 13.14 9.69
N GLU A 47 -3.33 13.86 8.82
CA GLU A 47 -4.40 14.79 9.20
C GLU A 47 -5.80 14.16 8.97
N PRO A 48 -6.53 13.73 10.03
CA PRO A 48 -7.79 12.98 9.89
C PRO A 48 -8.86 13.71 9.07
N GLU A 49 -8.99 15.04 9.23
CA GLU A 49 -10.02 15.82 8.53
C GLU A 49 -9.77 15.88 7.03
N ARG A 50 -8.51 16.03 6.61
CA ARG A 50 -8.12 16.01 5.19
C ARG A 50 -8.32 14.64 4.57
N VAL A 51 -7.96 13.59 5.31
CA VAL A 51 -8.18 12.21 4.89
C VAL A 51 -9.66 11.90 4.76
N ALA A 52 -10.50 12.32 5.72
CA ALA A 52 -11.95 12.14 5.66
C ALA A 52 -12.57 12.84 4.43
N HIS A 53 -12.07 14.04 4.09
CA HIS A 53 -12.52 14.73 2.88
C HIS A 53 -12.13 13.99 1.60
N ALA A 54 -10.88 13.53 1.51
CA ALA A 54 -10.40 12.79 0.34
C ALA A 54 -11.09 11.44 0.13
N LEU A 55 -11.60 10.83 1.21
CA LEU A 55 -12.30 9.54 1.18
C LEU A 55 -13.79 9.64 0.82
N GLN A 56 -14.35 10.86 0.66
CA GLN A 56 -15.75 11.01 0.33
C GLN A 56 -16.11 10.37 -1.02
N GLY A 57 -17.03 9.41 -0.99
CA GLY A 57 -17.49 8.71 -2.19
C GLY A 57 -16.49 7.70 -2.77
N MET A 58 -15.46 7.33 -2.03
CA MET A 58 -14.50 6.31 -2.44
C MET A 58 -15.00 4.91 -2.04
N ASP A 59 -14.88 3.96 -2.96
CA ASP A 59 -15.22 2.55 -2.75
C ASP A 59 -14.03 1.78 -2.20
N VAL A 60 -12.82 2.08 -2.74
CA VAL A 60 -11.58 1.37 -2.47
C VAL A 60 -10.42 2.35 -2.29
N VAL A 61 -9.44 1.96 -1.46
CA VAL A 61 -8.16 2.68 -1.30
C VAL A 61 -7.03 1.79 -1.78
N VAL A 62 -6.15 2.30 -2.64
CA VAL A 62 -4.83 1.74 -2.93
C VAL A 62 -3.82 2.54 -2.13
N HIS A 63 -3.32 1.94 -1.04
CA HIS A 63 -2.34 2.56 -0.15
C HIS A 63 -0.93 2.19 -0.57
N ALA A 64 -0.31 3.05 -1.38
CA ALA A 64 1.11 2.98 -1.69
C ALA A 64 1.90 3.72 -0.60
N LEU A 65 2.93 3.06 -0.07
CA LEU A 65 3.86 3.69 0.86
C LEU A 65 4.89 4.50 0.05
N PRO A 66 5.27 5.69 0.52
CA PRO A 66 6.37 6.41 -0.10
C PRO A 66 7.66 5.61 0.07
N SER A 67 8.48 5.53 -0.97
CA SER A 67 9.82 4.96 -0.83
C SER A 67 10.71 5.87 0.03
N ALA A 68 11.62 5.29 0.80
CA ALA A 68 12.57 6.03 1.63
C ALA A 68 13.33 7.13 0.85
N ALA A 69 13.64 6.89 -0.43
CA ALA A 69 14.32 7.85 -1.30
C ALA A 69 13.50 9.12 -1.61
N ARG A 70 12.18 9.14 -1.37
CA ARG A 70 11.29 10.29 -1.62
C ARG A 70 10.87 11.04 -0.37
N LEU A 71 11.30 10.58 0.78
CA LEU A 71 11.12 11.30 2.02
C LEU A 71 12.30 12.28 2.25
N ALA A 72 12.74 12.93 1.17
CA ALA A 72 13.79 13.95 1.20
C ALA A 72 13.52 15.09 2.18
N ASP A 73 12.26 15.23 2.64
CA ASP A 73 11.83 16.16 3.67
C ASP A 73 11.79 15.53 5.08
N VAL A 74 12.24 14.27 5.21
CA VAL A 74 12.31 13.56 6.49
C VAL A 74 13.77 13.42 6.86
N ASP A 75 14.21 14.18 7.85
CA ASP A 75 15.62 14.31 8.23
C ASP A 75 16.15 13.06 8.97
N SER A 76 15.28 12.09 9.32
CA SER A 76 15.69 10.91 10.07
C SER A 76 14.80 9.68 9.82
N GLU A 77 15.36 8.48 10.08
CA GLU A 77 14.60 7.23 10.06
C GLU A 77 13.43 7.22 11.06
N GLN A 78 13.58 7.90 12.20
CA GLN A 78 12.54 8.02 13.20
C GLN A 78 11.32 8.78 12.66
N GLU A 79 11.55 9.91 12.00
CA GLU A 79 10.47 10.71 11.39
C GLU A 79 9.74 9.93 10.31
N LEU A 80 10.47 9.14 9.50
CA LEU A 80 9.87 8.25 8.52
C LEU A 80 8.92 7.25 9.18
N LEU A 81 9.38 6.56 10.20
CA LEU A 81 8.58 5.55 10.91
C LEU A 81 7.36 6.18 11.59
N ASP A 82 7.55 7.33 12.24
CA ASP A 82 6.47 8.06 12.89
C ASP A 82 5.41 8.48 11.86
N TRP A 83 5.85 9.05 10.74
CA TRP A 83 4.93 9.49 9.71
C TRP A 83 4.20 8.31 9.06
N VAL A 84 4.91 7.25 8.62
CA VAL A 84 4.27 6.09 7.97
C VAL A 84 3.26 5.44 8.90
N SER A 85 3.62 5.25 10.18
CA SER A 85 2.72 4.61 11.15
C SER A 85 1.47 5.45 11.37
N ARG A 86 1.64 6.75 11.59
CA ARG A 86 0.53 7.67 11.82
C ARG A 86 -0.35 7.82 10.59
N ALA A 87 0.25 8.05 9.42
CA ALA A 87 -0.47 8.22 8.16
C ALA A 87 -1.26 6.96 7.79
N THR A 88 -0.66 5.77 7.92
CA THR A 88 -1.35 4.50 7.69
C THR A 88 -2.50 4.29 8.66
N TYR A 89 -2.27 4.55 9.96
CA TYR A 89 -3.32 4.40 10.97
C TYR A 89 -4.50 5.35 10.71
N VAL A 90 -4.22 6.62 10.47
CA VAL A 90 -5.25 7.63 10.20
C VAL A 90 -6.03 7.29 8.94
N LEU A 91 -5.32 6.95 7.84
CA LEU A 91 -5.97 6.59 6.58
C LEU A 91 -6.91 5.39 6.76
N MET A 92 -6.41 4.29 7.33
CA MET A 92 -7.17 3.05 7.44
C MET A 92 -8.35 3.16 8.39
N THR A 93 -8.20 3.83 9.54
CA THR A 93 -9.30 4.02 10.49
C THR A 93 -10.35 4.99 9.95
N THR A 94 -9.94 6.04 9.24
CA THR A 94 -10.85 6.98 8.59
C THR A 94 -11.58 6.31 7.41
N ALA A 95 -10.89 5.46 6.63
CA ALA A 95 -11.51 4.68 5.56
C ALA A 95 -12.61 3.75 6.10
N CYS A 96 -12.35 3.06 7.23
CA CYS A 96 -13.39 2.29 7.93
C CYS A 96 -14.60 3.13 8.32
N ALA A 97 -14.38 4.33 8.86
CA ALA A 97 -15.44 5.24 9.27
C ALA A 97 -16.22 5.81 8.07
N ALA A 98 -15.55 6.01 6.94
CA ALA A 98 -16.16 6.49 5.69
C ALA A 98 -16.94 5.40 4.91
N GLY A 99 -16.86 4.13 5.34
CA GLY A 99 -17.54 3.01 4.68
C GLY A 99 -16.82 2.48 3.45
N VAL A 100 -15.51 2.73 3.32
CA VAL A 100 -14.66 2.11 2.30
C VAL A 100 -14.71 0.60 2.47
N GLN A 101 -14.94 -0.12 1.37
CA GLN A 101 -15.15 -1.56 1.41
C GLN A 101 -13.84 -2.33 1.46
N ARG A 102 -12.79 -1.81 0.80
CA ARG A 102 -11.50 -2.50 0.66
C ARG A 102 -10.31 -1.54 0.63
N ILE A 103 -9.20 -2.02 1.19
CA ILE A 103 -7.90 -1.36 1.11
C ILE A 103 -6.90 -2.34 0.50
N VAL A 104 -6.26 -1.94 -0.59
CA VAL A 104 -5.10 -2.63 -1.16
C VAL A 104 -3.85 -1.94 -0.64
N LEU A 105 -3.11 -2.61 0.24
CA LEU A 105 -1.87 -2.11 0.82
C LEU A 105 -0.67 -2.60 0.00
N LEU A 106 0.12 -1.70 -0.55
CA LEU A 106 1.38 -2.06 -1.20
C LEU A 106 2.48 -2.17 -0.14
N SER A 107 2.98 -3.37 0.04
CA SER A 107 4.05 -3.74 0.97
C SER A 107 5.29 -4.21 0.21
N SER A 108 6.28 -4.79 0.89
CA SER A 108 7.55 -5.21 0.30
C SER A 108 7.90 -6.66 0.62
N LEU A 109 8.47 -7.38 -0.36
CA LEU A 109 9.10 -8.69 -0.14
C LEU A 109 10.40 -8.60 0.66
N ASP A 110 10.95 -7.40 0.90
CA ASP A 110 12.09 -7.22 1.80
C ASP A 110 11.80 -7.71 3.22
N LEU A 111 10.54 -7.73 3.61
CA LEU A 111 10.09 -8.35 4.87
C LEU A 111 10.41 -9.83 4.99
N MET A 112 10.67 -10.50 3.87
CA MET A 112 10.88 -11.94 3.79
C MET A 112 12.35 -12.32 3.49
N ARG A 113 13.22 -11.34 3.18
CA ARG A 113 14.59 -11.62 2.69
C ARG A 113 15.54 -12.18 3.75
N SER A 114 15.25 -11.99 5.04
CA SER A 114 16.07 -12.55 6.12
C SER A 114 15.88 -14.06 6.35
N TYR A 115 14.95 -14.68 5.65
CA TYR A 115 14.85 -16.15 5.63
C TYR A 115 15.96 -16.77 4.76
N ASP A 116 16.49 -17.91 5.21
CA ASP A 116 17.47 -18.69 4.46
C ASP A 116 16.98 -19.00 3.03
N GLU A 117 17.87 -18.86 2.05
CA GLU A 117 17.55 -19.03 0.63
C GLU A 117 17.10 -20.46 0.25
N ARG A 118 17.36 -21.43 1.12
CA ARG A 118 16.91 -22.83 0.93
C ARG A 118 15.41 -23.01 1.18
N PHE A 119 14.75 -22.04 1.81
CA PHE A 119 13.32 -22.15 2.09
C PHE A 119 12.48 -21.55 0.94
N ILE A 120 11.39 -22.25 0.63
CA ILE A 120 10.28 -21.70 -0.16
C ILE A 120 9.43 -20.89 0.83
N VAL A 121 9.50 -19.57 0.71
CA VAL A 121 8.81 -18.65 1.62
C VAL A 121 7.53 -18.18 0.96
N THR A 122 6.39 -18.59 1.51
CA THR A 122 5.06 -18.24 1.02
C THR A 122 4.48 -17.03 1.78
N ALA A 123 3.33 -16.54 1.34
CA ALA A 123 2.66 -15.38 1.91
C ALA A 123 2.20 -15.59 3.37
N GLU A 124 2.01 -16.84 3.80
CA GLU A 124 1.61 -17.23 5.17
C GLU A 124 2.76 -17.12 6.18
N TRP A 125 4.01 -17.02 5.71
CA TRP A 125 5.15 -16.87 6.61
C TRP A 125 5.15 -15.49 7.27
N GLN A 126 5.58 -15.46 8.53
CA GLN A 126 5.65 -14.22 9.28
C GLN A 126 6.77 -13.32 8.74
N PRO A 127 6.53 -12.00 8.62
CA PRO A 127 7.60 -11.05 8.30
C PRO A 127 8.76 -11.09 9.30
N ARG A 128 9.97 -10.94 8.77
CA ARG A 128 11.21 -10.80 9.54
C ARG A 128 11.96 -9.53 9.09
N PRO A 129 11.43 -8.33 9.41
CA PRO A 129 12.04 -7.09 9.01
C PRO A 129 13.43 -6.93 9.62
N LEU A 130 14.30 -6.22 8.90
CA LEU A 130 15.54 -5.71 9.46
C LEU A 130 15.24 -4.50 10.36
N ALA A 131 16.16 -4.21 11.30
CA ALA A 131 16.01 -3.07 12.22
C ALA A 131 16.47 -1.75 11.54
N ASN A 132 15.85 -1.41 10.40
CA ASN A 132 15.99 -0.14 9.70
C ASN A 132 14.62 0.36 9.23
N ALA A 133 14.50 1.64 8.95
CA ALA A 133 13.23 2.25 8.61
C ALA A 133 12.62 1.71 7.31
N GLU A 134 13.45 1.39 6.30
CA GLU A 134 13.02 0.87 5.02
C GLU A 134 12.26 -0.46 5.15
N SER A 135 12.74 -1.34 6.04
CA SER A 135 12.11 -2.62 6.31
C SER A 135 10.98 -2.52 7.35
N LEU A 136 11.14 -1.67 8.38
CA LEU A 136 10.14 -1.54 9.44
C LEU A 136 8.88 -0.80 8.97
N ALA A 137 8.98 0.19 8.09
CA ALA A 137 7.84 0.97 7.62
C ALA A 137 6.74 0.09 6.97
N PRO A 138 7.03 -0.77 5.97
CA PRO A 138 6.01 -1.66 5.42
C PRO A 138 5.52 -2.70 6.44
N HIS A 139 6.38 -3.15 7.38
CA HIS A 139 5.95 -4.05 8.44
C HIS A 139 4.92 -3.41 9.38
N MET A 140 5.16 -2.17 9.80
CA MET A 140 4.22 -1.42 10.63
C MET A 140 2.90 -1.18 9.91
N ALA A 141 2.94 -0.87 8.62
CA ALA A 141 1.74 -0.72 7.81
C ALA A 141 0.94 -2.03 7.71
N GLU A 142 1.59 -3.19 7.52
CA GLU A 142 0.92 -4.50 7.54
C GLU A 142 0.31 -4.81 8.92
N LEU A 143 1.00 -4.51 10.02
CA LEU A 143 0.46 -4.71 11.38
C LEU A 143 -0.82 -3.88 11.58
N ILE A 144 -0.79 -2.60 11.22
CA ILE A 144 -1.95 -1.71 11.30
C ILE A 144 -3.09 -2.24 10.43
N GLY A 145 -2.80 -2.58 9.16
CA GLY A 145 -3.79 -3.10 8.22
C GLY A 145 -4.47 -4.38 8.72
N ARG A 146 -3.70 -5.31 9.28
CA ARG A 146 -4.22 -6.55 9.85
C ARG A 146 -5.16 -6.28 11.04
N GLU A 147 -4.76 -5.40 11.95
CA GLU A 147 -5.62 -5.09 13.12
C GLU A 147 -6.88 -4.32 12.71
N VAL A 148 -6.80 -3.45 11.70
CA VAL A 148 -7.97 -2.77 11.13
C VAL A 148 -8.90 -3.79 10.45
N ALA A 149 -8.39 -4.71 9.65
CA ALA A 149 -9.16 -5.77 9.01
C ALA A 149 -9.90 -6.66 10.04
N ARG A 150 -9.27 -6.94 11.20
CA ARG A 150 -9.87 -7.73 12.30
C ARG A 150 -11.13 -7.09 12.88
N THR A 151 -11.38 -5.81 12.65
CA THR A 151 -12.65 -5.18 13.03
C THR A 151 -13.84 -5.67 12.21
N GLY A 152 -13.61 -6.34 11.08
CA GLY A 152 -14.62 -6.84 10.16
C GLY A 152 -15.34 -5.76 9.36
N LYS A 153 -14.88 -4.51 9.39
CA LYS A 153 -15.52 -3.37 8.73
C LYS A 153 -14.97 -3.07 7.35
N VAL A 154 -13.76 -3.54 7.05
CA VAL A 154 -13.07 -3.31 5.78
C VAL A 154 -12.22 -4.53 5.45
N GLU A 155 -12.15 -4.88 4.18
CA GLU A 155 -11.22 -5.89 3.67
C GLU A 155 -9.86 -5.26 3.40
N VAL A 156 -8.77 -5.93 3.77
CA VAL A 156 -7.41 -5.47 3.49
C VAL A 156 -6.63 -6.56 2.77
N VAL A 157 -6.13 -6.22 1.59
CA VAL A 157 -5.22 -7.07 0.79
C VAL A 157 -3.85 -6.42 0.79
N ALA A 158 -2.88 -7.08 1.42
CA ALA A 158 -1.48 -6.65 1.39
C ALA A 158 -0.75 -7.34 0.22
N LEU A 159 -0.24 -6.54 -0.71
CA LEU A 159 0.58 -6.99 -1.82
C LEU A 159 2.05 -6.74 -1.48
N ARG A 160 2.80 -7.80 -1.17
CA ARG A 160 4.25 -7.71 -0.97
C ARG A 160 4.94 -7.74 -2.32
N LEU A 161 5.42 -6.59 -2.75
CA LEU A 161 6.05 -6.40 -4.05
C LEU A 161 7.52 -6.81 -3.99
N GLY A 162 7.98 -7.52 -5.03
CA GLY A 162 9.41 -7.71 -5.31
C GLY A 162 10.09 -6.42 -5.74
N ASN A 163 11.41 -6.47 -5.90
CA ASN A 163 12.17 -5.34 -6.41
C ASN A 163 11.71 -4.98 -7.83
N MET A 164 11.28 -3.74 -7.99
CA MET A 164 10.81 -3.21 -9.27
C MET A 164 11.90 -3.33 -10.34
N ASP A 165 11.47 -3.72 -11.54
CA ASP A 165 12.31 -3.93 -12.73
C ASP A 165 13.37 -5.05 -12.60
N VAL A 166 13.39 -5.77 -11.48
CA VAL A 166 14.27 -6.92 -11.24
C VAL A 166 13.46 -8.20 -11.00
N GLU A 167 12.53 -8.16 -10.04
CA GLU A 167 11.70 -9.30 -9.64
C GLU A 167 10.25 -9.14 -10.10
N VAL A 168 9.80 -7.91 -10.32
CA VAL A 168 8.44 -7.59 -10.78
C VAL A 168 8.46 -6.36 -11.67
N SER A 169 7.68 -6.39 -12.75
CA SER A 169 7.48 -5.25 -13.64
C SER A 169 6.32 -4.35 -13.19
N ALA A 170 6.32 -3.11 -13.65
CA ALA A 170 5.22 -2.17 -13.41
C ALA A 170 3.86 -2.70 -13.90
N GLY A 171 3.84 -3.42 -15.04
CA GLY A 171 2.64 -4.05 -15.56
C GLY A 171 2.07 -5.12 -14.64
N GLU A 172 2.93 -6.00 -14.12
CA GLU A 172 2.53 -7.06 -13.20
C GLU A 172 2.00 -6.51 -11.87
N VAL A 173 2.60 -5.43 -11.36
CA VAL A 173 2.08 -4.74 -10.18
C VAL A 173 0.71 -4.15 -10.46
N ALA A 174 0.52 -3.49 -11.61
CA ALA A 174 -0.76 -2.91 -11.99
C ALA A 174 -1.86 -3.98 -12.12
N GLU A 175 -1.55 -5.13 -12.74
CA GLU A 175 -2.46 -6.26 -12.83
C GLU A 175 -2.78 -6.88 -11.47
N ALA A 176 -1.79 -7.00 -10.58
CA ALA A 176 -2.01 -7.50 -9.22
C ALA A 176 -2.91 -6.56 -8.41
N VAL A 177 -2.72 -5.25 -8.53
CA VAL A 177 -3.59 -4.25 -7.91
C VAL A 177 -5.01 -4.36 -8.48
N GLU A 178 -5.17 -4.42 -9.80
CA GLU A 178 -6.48 -4.54 -10.45
C GLU A 178 -7.26 -5.77 -9.96
N ARG A 179 -6.60 -6.94 -9.86
CA ARG A 179 -7.21 -8.14 -9.27
C ARG A 179 -7.59 -7.91 -7.80
N ALA A 180 -6.69 -7.33 -7.01
CA ALA A 180 -6.93 -7.09 -5.60
C ALA A 180 -8.07 -6.12 -5.30
N LEU A 181 -8.47 -5.26 -6.27
CA LEU A 181 -9.62 -4.35 -6.11
C LEU A 181 -10.96 -5.10 -5.96
N SER A 182 -11.12 -6.27 -6.59
CA SER A 182 -12.43 -6.92 -6.74
C SER A 182 -12.45 -8.42 -6.46
N GLU A 183 -11.32 -9.13 -6.50
CA GLU A 183 -11.30 -10.57 -6.25
C GLU A 183 -11.73 -10.89 -4.81
N PRO A 184 -12.60 -11.89 -4.60
CA PRO A 184 -12.98 -12.32 -3.27
C PRO A 184 -11.78 -12.75 -2.44
N LEU A 185 -11.76 -12.39 -1.15
CA LEU A 185 -10.74 -12.87 -0.24
C LEU A 185 -10.85 -14.39 -0.06
N SER A 186 -9.71 -15.07 -0.14
CA SER A 186 -9.64 -16.50 0.16
C SER A 186 -9.56 -16.78 1.67
N ALA A 187 -9.25 -15.77 2.48
CA ALA A 187 -9.10 -15.88 3.91
C ALA A 187 -10.44 -15.75 4.65
N SER A 188 -10.57 -16.46 5.79
CA SER A 188 -11.78 -16.44 6.62
C SER A 188 -12.02 -15.14 7.40
N TYR A 189 -11.05 -14.24 7.43
CA TYR A 189 -11.16 -12.89 8.01
C TYR A 189 -10.57 -11.89 7.04
N HIS A 190 -11.06 -10.68 7.07
CA HIS A 190 -10.89 -9.58 6.13
C HIS A 190 -9.42 -9.15 5.87
N TRP A 191 -8.45 -10.05 6.06
CA TRP A 191 -7.03 -9.85 5.82
C TRP A 191 -6.45 -10.93 4.91
N GLN A 192 -5.80 -10.52 3.83
CA GLN A 192 -5.08 -11.41 2.91
C GLN A 192 -3.73 -10.82 2.56
N VAL A 193 -2.71 -11.67 2.42
CA VAL A 193 -1.38 -11.30 1.92
C VAL A 193 -1.12 -12.04 0.63
N GLN A 194 -0.52 -11.37 -0.34
CA GLN A 194 -0.07 -11.96 -1.60
C GLN A 194 1.36 -11.52 -1.91
N HIS A 195 2.17 -12.42 -2.45
CA HIS A 195 3.46 -12.09 -3.02
C HIS A 195 3.27 -11.70 -4.49
N VAL A 196 3.94 -10.62 -4.92
CA VAL A 196 3.90 -10.13 -6.30
C VAL A 196 5.33 -10.09 -6.82
N ALA A 197 5.75 -11.20 -7.44
CA ALA A 197 7.03 -11.35 -8.09
C ALA A 197 6.89 -12.39 -9.22
N SER A 198 7.47 -12.13 -10.38
CA SER A 198 7.50 -13.04 -11.52
C SER A 198 8.85 -13.73 -11.70
N SER A 199 9.85 -13.29 -10.95
CA SER A 199 11.18 -13.89 -10.93
C SER A 199 11.78 -13.92 -9.53
N GLY A 200 12.89 -14.64 -9.36
CA GLY A 200 13.56 -14.78 -8.08
C GLY A 200 12.88 -15.78 -7.14
N ARG A 201 13.32 -15.77 -5.87
CA ARG A 201 12.93 -16.78 -4.88
C ARG A 201 11.48 -16.69 -4.38
N PHE A 202 10.76 -15.64 -4.72
CA PHE A 202 9.38 -15.40 -4.29
C PHE A 202 8.36 -15.54 -5.42
N ALA A 203 8.81 -15.88 -6.64
CA ALA A 203 7.95 -16.19 -7.77
C ALA A 203 7.37 -17.60 -7.63
N HIS A 204 6.08 -17.73 -7.31
CA HIS A 204 5.37 -19.00 -7.15
C HIS A 204 4.00 -18.95 -7.82
#